data_fc04cca2eacda7b996fa6930db9f10c1
#
_entry.id   fc04cca2eacda7b996fa6930db9f10c1
#
_cell.length_a   1.000
_cell.length_b   1.000
_cell.length_c   1.000
_cell.angle_alpha   90.00
_cell.angle_beta   90.00
_cell.angle_gamma   90.00
#
_symmetry.space_group_name_H-M   'P 1'
#
loop_
_entity.id
_entity.type
_entity.pdbx_description
1 polymer ?
#
loop_
_entity_poly.entity_id
_entity_poly.type
_entity_poly.pdbx_seq_one_letter_code
_entity_poly.pdbx_strand_id
1 'polypeptide(L)'
;MTYDELKQKIRDYTEVSSTVLSDTIVNGFIEDAEFRILRDVDSDNNRRYVTANLVASTRFIQTPDNTLVIRSAQIVDSDGVGQSNNRDFLQWRDTSFMSEFNPKGATGVPKYYSWWDKNHIVFAPTPNANYTIQL
;
A
#
# COMPACT_ATOMS: atom_id res chain seq x y z
N MET A 1 2.89 -10.50 26.59
CA MET A 1 4.31 -10.74 26.26
C MET A 1 4.88 -9.45 25.72
N THR A 2 5.87 -8.91 26.35
CA THR A 2 6.59 -7.71 25.91
C THR A 2 7.62 -8.09 24.84
N TYR A 3 8.15 -7.08 24.14
CA TYR A 3 9.19 -7.31 23.13
C TYR A 3 10.47 -7.89 23.73
N ASP A 4 10.85 -7.44 24.93
CA ASP A 4 12.02 -7.96 25.64
C ASP A 4 11.82 -9.39 26.14
N GLU A 5 10.63 -9.74 26.59
CA GLU A 5 10.28 -11.13 26.92
C GLU A 5 10.36 -12.04 25.70
N LEU A 6 9.98 -11.55 24.52
CA LEU A 6 10.09 -12.31 23.27
C LEU A 6 11.56 -12.56 22.92
N LYS A 7 12.41 -11.55 22.99
CA LYS A 7 13.86 -11.70 22.77
C LYS A 7 14.49 -12.72 23.73
N GLN A 8 14.10 -12.63 25.02
CA GLN A 8 14.63 -13.58 26.02
C GLN A 8 14.16 -15.01 25.73
N LYS A 9 12.88 -15.21 25.39
CA LYS A 9 12.37 -16.54 25.01
C LYS A 9 13.10 -17.13 23.80
N ILE A 10 13.43 -16.31 22.81
CA ILE A 10 14.20 -16.77 21.64
C ILE A 10 15.57 -17.28 22.09
N ARG A 11 16.27 -16.57 22.97
CA ARG A 11 17.56 -16.99 23.51
C ARG A 11 17.47 -18.26 24.35
N ASP A 12 16.47 -18.32 25.22
CA ASP A 12 16.22 -19.50 26.07
C ASP A 12 15.92 -20.74 25.22
N TYR A 13 15.12 -20.56 24.15
CA TYR A 13 14.79 -21.66 23.27
C TYR A 13 15.98 -22.13 22.41
N THR A 14 16.84 -21.22 22.01
CA THR A 14 18.04 -21.54 21.21
C THR A 14 19.25 -21.94 22.08
N GLU A 15 19.14 -21.81 23.41
CA GLU A 15 20.22 -22.04 24.39
C GLU A 15 21.48 -21.21 24.10
N VAL A 16 21.32 -20.01 23.52
CA VAL A 16 22.41 -19.13 23.11
C VAL A 16 22.43 -17.85 23.95
N SER A 17 23.61 -17.49 24.44
CA SER A 17 23.80 -16.30 25.23
C SER A 17 23.66 -15.00 24.43
N SER A 18 23.38 -13.89 25.11
CA SER A 18 23.29 -12.55 24.50
C SER A 18 24.61 -12.04 23.88
N THR A 19 25.74 -12.66 24.24
CA THR A 19 27.03 -12.34 23.60
C THR A 19 27.17 -12.88 22.21
N VAL A 20 26.53 -14.02 21.91
CA VAL A 20 26.51 -14.64 20.58
C VAL A 20 25.29 -14.16 19.79
N LEU A 21 24.12 -14.19 20.43
CA LEU A 21 22.86 -13.72 19.83
C LEU A 21 22.53 -12.31 20.36
N SER A 22 23.21 -11.32 19.80
CA SER A 22 23.02 -9.93 20.19
C SER A 22 21.60 -9.43 19.92
N ASP A 23 21.17 -8.36 20.58
CA ASP A 23 19.86 -7.73 20.35
C ASP A 23 19.65 -7.34 18.89
N THR A 24 20.68 -6.87 18.20
CA THR A 24 20.62 -6.49 16.79
C THR A 24 20.27 -7.67 15.90
N ILE A 25 20.87 -8.84 16.17
CA ILE A 25 20.62 -10.07 15.41
C ILE A 25 19.18 -10.57 15.68
N VAL A 26 18.77 -10.59 16.94
CA VAL A 26 17.41 -11.03 17.33
C VAL A 26 16.35 -10.10 16.72
N ASN A 27 16.57 -8.80 16.75
CA ASN A 27 15.66 -7.83 16.13
C ASN A 27 15.53 -8.06 14.63
N GLY A 28 16.62 -8.34 13.93
CA GLY A 28 16.58 -8.69 12.51
C GLY A 28 15.74 -9.94 12.23
N PHE A 29 15.88 -10.98 13.03
CA PHE A 29 15.06 -12.20 12.88
C PHE A 29 13.57 -11.94 13.16
N ILE A 30 13.26 -11.09 14.15
CA ILE A 30 11.88 -10.73 14.44
C ILE A 30 11.29 -9.93 13.26
N GLU A 31 12.03 -8.96 12.72
CA GLU A 31 11.61 -8.15 11.58
C GLU A 31 11.36 -9.02 10.34
N ASP A 32 12.27 -9.94 10.02
CA ASP A 32 12.08 -10.88 8.91
C ASP A 32 10.85 -11.78 9.11
N ALA A 33 10.62 -12.23 10.35
CA ALA A 33 9.45 -13.04 10.69
C ALA A 33 8.15 -12.23 10.56
N GLU A 34 8.13 -10.98 11.01
CA GLU A 34 6.99 -10.07 10.86
C GLU A 34 6.66 -9.85 9.37
N PHE A 35 7.65 -9.55 8.53
CA PHE A 35 7.45 -9.40 7.08
C PHE A 35 6.89 -10.67 6.45
N ARG A 36 7.37 -11.82 6.85
CA ARG A 36 6.87 -13.10 6.35
C ARG A 36 5.43 -13.33 6.76
N ILE A 37 5.09 -13.09 8.03
CA ILE A 37 3.72 -13.24 8.54
C ILE A 37 2.79 -12.25 7.82
N LEU A 38 3.19 -10.99 7.67
CA LEU A 38 2.40 -9.96 7.00
C LEU A 38 2.12 -10.28 5.53
N ARG A 39 3.07 -10.94 4.86
CA ARG A 39 2.90 -11.36 3.47
C ARG A 39 2.03 -12.59 3.32
N ASP A 40 2.21 -13.57 4.21
CA ASP A 40 1.60 -14.90 4.07
C ASP A 40 0.23 -14.98 4.77
N VAL A 41 -0.03 -14.11 5.76
CA VAL A 41 -1.28 -14.08 6.53
C VAL A 41 -2.04 -12.80 6.22
N ASP A 42 -3.18 -12.95 5.57
CA ASP A 42 -4.11 -11.87 5.32
C ASP A 42 -4.90 -11.54 6.59
N SER A 43 -4.41 -10.59 7.38
CA SER A 43 -5.02 -10.16 8.64
C SER A 43 -5.58 -8.75 8.54
N ASP A 44 -6.81 -8.57 8.97
CA ASP A 44 -7.43 -7.23 9.04
C ASP A 44 -6.76 -6.30 10.06
N ASN A 45 -6.05 -6.85 11.05
CA ASN A 45 -5.30 -6.06 12.03
C ASN A 45 -4.17 -5.22 11.39
N ASN A 46 -3.68 -5.64 10.22
CA ASN A 46 -2.63 -4.96 9.48
C ASN A 46 -3.17 -4.03 8.38
N ARG A 47 -4.49 -3.94 8.29
CA ARG A 47 -5.16 -3.09 7.31
C ARG A 47 -5.02 -1.63 7.72
N ARG A 48 -4.57 -0.81 6.79
CA ARG A 48 -4.48 0.64 6.95
C ARG A 48 -5.22 1.33 5.83
N TYR A 49 -5.84 2.45 6.15
CA TYR A 49 -6.39 3.37 5.17
C TYR A 49 -5.44 4.55 5.03
N VAL A 50 -4.99 4.78 3.83
CA VAL A 50 -4.10 5.91 3.50
C VAL A 50 -4.80 6.79 2.48
N THR A 51 -4.82 8.09 2.73
CA THR A 51 -5.29 9.08 1.77
C THR A 51 -4.12 9.65 0.99
N ALA A 52 -4.30 9.81 -0.32
CA ALA A 52 -3.34 10.47 -1.19
C ALA A 52 -4.09 11.40 -2.17
N ASN A 53 -3.37 12.35 -2.74
CA ASN A 53 -3.95 13.30 -3.68
C ASN A 53 -3.53 12.95 -5.11
N LEU A 54 -4.52 12.78 -5.98
CA LEU A 54 -4.30 12.78 -7.42
C LEU A 54 -4.26 14.23 -7.91
N VAL A 55 -3.26 14.54 -8.69
CA VAL A 55 -3.10 15.86 -9.31
C VAL A 55 -3.59 15.80 -10.76
N ALA A 56 -4.31 16.83 -11.18
CA ALA A 56 -4.79 16.93 -12.55
C ALA A 56 -3.65 16.74 -13.57
N SER A 57 -3.93 16.03 -14.64
CA SER A 57 -2.97 15.69 -15.70
C SER A 57 -1.79 14.79 -15.28
N THR A 58 -1.79 14.28 -14.07
CA THR A 58 -0.76 13.35 -13.57
C THR A 58 -1.40 11.98 -13.33
N ARG A 59 -0.98 10.98 -14.12
CA ARG A 59 -1.55 9.64 -14.04
C ARG A 59 -0.89 8.72 -13.02
N PHE A 60 0.25 9.12 -12.46
CA PHE A 60 1.03 8.32 -11.52
C PHE A 60 1.04 9.00 -10.15
N ILE A 61 0.94 8.20 -9.11
CA ILE A 61 1.24 8.63 -7.74
C ILE A 61 2.27 7.69 -7.13
N GLN A 62 3.00 8.20 -6.18
CA GLN A 62 3.89 7.37 -5.39
C GLN A 62 3.08 6.44 -4.49
N THR A 63 3.48 5.18 -4.45
CA THR A 63 2.92 4.21 -3.53
C THR A 63 3.23 4.63 -2.09
N PRO A 64 2.26 4.60 -1.18
CA PRO A 64 2.54 4.85 0.24
C PRO A 64 3.60 3.88 0.78
N ASP A 65 4.46 4.39 1.67
CA ASP A 65 5.53 3.60 2.26
C ASP A 65 4.98 2.35 2.98
N ASN A 66 5.74 1.27 2.93
CA ASN A 66 5.40 -0.02 3.55
C ASN A 66 4.09 -0.66 3.04
N THR A 67 3.63 -0.29 1.84
CA THR A 67 2.48 -0.93 1.21
C THR A 67 2.89 -2.29 0.64
N LEU A 68 2.29 -3.36 1.14
CA LEU A 68 2.49 -4.72 0.61
C LEU A 68 1.45 -5.07 -0.45
N VAL A 69 0.19 -4.74 -0.20
CA VAL A 69 -0.95 -5.01 -1.10
C VAL A 69 -1.96 -3.89 -1.00
N ILE A 70 -2.49 -3.44 -2.13
CA ILE A 70 -3.65 -2.56 -2.19
C ILE A 70 -4.88 -3.42 -2.38
N ARG A 71 -5.75 -3.46 -1.38
CA ARG A 71 -6.99 -4.24 -1.44
C ARG A 71 -8.11 -3.52 -2.17
N SER A 72 -8.17 -2.20 -1.99
CA SER A 72 -9.16 -1.35 -2.62
C SER A 72 -8.60 0.04 -2.83
N ALA A 73 -9.06 0.69 -3.87
CA ALA A 73 -8.80 2.09 -4.12
C ALA A 73 -10.15 2.78 -4.40
N GLN A 74 -10.37 3.93 -3.80
CA GLN A 74 -11.59 4.70 -4.01
C GLN A 74 -11.26 6.19 -4.10
N ILE A 75 -11.98 6.89 -4.97
CA ILE A 75 -11.96 8.34 -4.99
C ILE A 75 -12.95 8.80 -3.92
N VAL A 76 -12.49 9.67 -3.03
CA VAL A 76 -13.33 10.36 -2.06
C VAL A 76 -13.64 11.72 -2.67
N ASP A 77 -14.92 12.09 -2.74
CA ASP A 77 -15.35 13.35 -3.35
C ASP A 77 -15.08 13.42 -4.86
N SER A 78 -15.66 12.45 -5.58
CA SER A 78 -15.46 12.30 -7.04
C SER A 78 -16.12 13.41 -7.88
N ASP A 79 -16.97 14.25 -7.30
CA ASP A 79 -17.61 15.37 -7.96
C ASP A 79 -16.84 16.70 -7.83
N GLY A 80 -15.75 16.70 -7.04
CA GLY A 80 -14.88 17.87 -6.88
C GLY A 80 -15.53 19.06 -6.13
N VAL A 81 -16.68 18.86 -5.51
CA VAL A 81 -17.44 19.93 -4.83
C VAL A 81 -17.17 19.99 -3.33
N GLY A 82 -16.34 19.09 -2.78
CA GLY A 82 -15.89 19.15 -1.39
C GLY A 82 -16.97 18.88 -0.34
N GLN A 83 -18.13 18.39 -0.74
CA GLN A 83 -19.28 18.17 0.15
C GLN A 83 -19.85 16.76 0.11
N SER A 84 -19.34 15.93 -0.76
CA SER A 84 -19.94 14.64 -1.03
C SER A 84 -19.21 13.54 -0.29
N ASN A 85 -19.96 12.76 0.46
CA ASN A 85 -19.53 11.42 0.88
C ASN A 85 -19.54 10.44 -0.31
N ASN A 86 -19.53 10.97 -1.54
CA ASN A 86 -19.55 10.18 -2.74
C ASN A 86 -18.20 9.48 -2.92
N ARG A 87 -18.22 8.16 -2.88
CA ARG A 87 -17.06 7.33 -2.96
C ARG A 87 -17.18 6.43 -4.17
N ASP A 88 -16.34 6.68 -5.16
CA ASP A 88 -16.28 5.85 -6.36
C ASP A 88 -15.12 4.85 -6.23
N PHE A 89 -15.46 3.57 -6.20
CA PHE A 89 -14.48 2.50 -6.18
C PHE A 89 -13.81 2.36 -7.54
N LEU A 90 -12.48 2.35 -7.51
CA LEU A 90 -11.66 2.07 -8.68
C LEU A 90 -11.51 0.57 -8.86
N GLN A 91 -11.54 0.13 -10.11
CA GLN A 91 -11.31 -1.27 -10.45
C GLN A 91 -9.83 -1.51 -10.72
N TRP A 92 -9.28 -2.53 -10.10
CA TRP A 92 -7.95 -2.98 -10.43
C TRP A 92 -7.92 -3.57 -11.85
N ARG A 93 -6.89 -3.23 -12.62
CA ARG A 93 -6.62 -3.75 -13.95
C ARG A 93 -5.13 -3.98 -14.13
N ASP A 94 -4.78 -4.86 -15.05
CA ASP A 94 -3.39 -5.09 -15.44
C ASP A 94 -2.77 -3.88 -16.16
N THR A 95 -1.45 -3.75 -16.09
CA THR A 95 -0.71 -2.63 -16.71
C THR A 95 -0.84 -2.61 -18.23
N SER A 96 -0.97 -3.77 -18.87
CA SER A 96 -1.22 -3.86 -20.32
C SER A 96 -2.56 -3.26 -20.67
N PHE A 97 -3.62 -3.58 -19.92
CA PHE A 97 -4.93 -2.94 -20.08
C PHE A 97 -4.84 -1.41 -19.91
N MET A 98 -4.11 -0.94 -18.87
CA MET A 98 -3.96 0.49 -18.62
C MET A 98 -3.29 1.23 -19.76
N SER A 99 -2.32 0.60 -20.42
CA SER A 99 -1.61 1.15 -21.59
C SER A 99 -2.49 1.14 -22.84
N GLU A 100 -3.27 0.08 -23.04
CA GLU A 100 -4.17 -0.06 -24.19
C GLU A 100 -5.40 0.82 -24.06
N PHE A 101 -5.99 0.90 -22.86
CA PHE A 101 -7.18 1.70 -22.60
C PHE A 101 -6.94 3.21 -22.73
N ASN A 102 -5.76 3.68 -22.35
CA ASN A 102 -5.43 5.11 -22.36
C ASN A 102 -4.10 5.42 -23.06
N PRO A 103 -3.90 4.99 -24.34
CA PRO A 103 -2.63 5.12 -25.03
C PRO A 103 -2.23 6.57 -25.31
N LYS A 104 -3.21 7.48 -25.41
CA LYS A 104 -3.00 8.90 -25.69
C LYS A 104 -3.14 9.81 -24.48
N GLY A 105 -3.25 9.23 -23.27
CA GLY A 105 -3.37 10.01 -22.05
C GLY A 105 -4.67 10.80 -21.93
N ALA A 106 -5.80 10.26 -22.43
CA ALA A 106 -7.10 10.91 -22.29
C ALA A 106 -7.38 11.23 -20.82
N THR A 107 -7.91 12.41 -20.57
CA THR A 107 -8.22 12.89 -19.22
C THR A 107 -9.68 12.63 -18.86
N GLY A 108 -9.94 12.34 -17.60
CA GLY A 108 -11.28 12.10 -17.09
C GLY A 108 -11.24 11.74 -15.61
N VAL A 109 -12.41 11.42 -15.05
CA VAL A 109 -12.47 10.85 -13.69
C VAL A 109 -11.86 9.45 -13.75
N PRO A 110 -10.84 9.14 -12.94
CA PRO A 110 -10.23 7.83 -12.90
C PRO A 110 -11.26 6.73 -12.56
N LYS A 111 -11.17 5.60 -13.24
CA LYS A 111 -12.03 4.43 -13.02
C LYS A 111 -11.23 3.16 -12.72
N TYR A 112 -9.98 3.15 -13.15
CA TYR A 112 -9.10 2.01 -13.03
C TYR A 112 -7.78 2.39 -12.40
N TYR A 113 -7.18 1.44 -11.69
CA TYR A 113 -5.84 1.59 -11.13
C TYR A 113 -5.04 0.30 -11.32
N SER A 114 -3.72 0.44 -11.31
CA SER A 114 -2.79 -0.67 -11.35
C SER A 114 -1.48 -0.32 -10.63
N TRP A 115 -0.77 -1.35 -10.17
CA TRP A 115 0.64 -1.19 -9.84
C TRP A 115 1.42 -1.01 -11.15
N TRP A 116 2.14 0.11 -11.27
CA TRP A 116 3.02 0.32 -12.40
C TRP A 116 4.40 -0.28 -12.14
N ASP A 117 4.94 0.03 -11.00
CA ASP A 117 6.18 -0.51 -10.47
C ASP A 117 6.13 -0.53 -8.93
N LYS A 118 7.25 -0.89 -8.29
CA LYS A 118 7.36 -0.98 -6.82
C LYS A 118 6.93 0.31 -6.11
N ASN A 119 7.14 1.47 -6.74
CA ASN A 119 6.97 2.77 -6.10
C ASN A 119 5.80 3.58 -6.67
N HIS A 120 5.15 3.12 -7.74
CA HIS A 120 4.12 3.90 -8.42
C HIS A 120 2.85 3.12 -8.69
N ILE A 121 1.75 3.81 -8.50
CA ILE A 121 0.41 3.39 -8.91
C ILE A 121 -0.02 4.24 -10.10
N VAL A 122 -0.57 3.62 -11.12
CA VAL A 122 -1.09 4.29 -12.32
C VAL A 122 -2.62 4.30 -12.30
N PHE A 123 -3.20 5.39 -12.78
CA PHE A 123 -4.64 5.57 -12.90
C PHE A 123 -5.06 5.80 -14.36
N ALA A 124 -6.24 5.33 -14.69
CA ALA A 124 -6.84 5.56 -16.00
C ALA A 124 -8.36 5.80 -15.90
N PRO A 125 -8.92 6.77 -16.65
CA PRO A 125 -8.24 7.82 -17.39
C PRO A 125 -7.30 8.67 -16.55
N THR A 126 -6.43 9.45 -17.19
CA THR A 126 -5.60 10.44 -16.48
C THR A 126 -6.52 11.44 -15.76
N PRO A 127 -6.28 11.78 -14.49
CA PRO A 127 -7.14 12.71 -13.75
C PRO A 127 -7.33 14.03 -14.47
N ASN A 128 -8.58 14.47 -14.64
CA ASN A 128 -8.90 15.78 -15.23
C ASN A 128 -8.98 16.90 -14.19
N ALA A 129 -9.00 16.55 -12.91
CA ALA A 129 -9.01 17.47 -11.77
C ALA A 129 -8.19 16.87 -10.62
N ASN A 130 -8.06 17.63 -9.53
CA ASN A 130 -7.47 17.11 -8.31
C ASN A 130 -8.52 16.28 -7.56
N TYR A 131 -8.16 15.06 -7.17
CA TYR A 131 -9.01 14.17 -6.41
C TYR A 131 -8.30 13.68 -5.17
N THR A 132 -9.04 13.42 -4.11
CA THR A 132 -8.54 12.67 -2.95
C THR A 132 -8.85 11.19 -3.15
N ILE A 133 -7.85 10.36 -3.02
CA ILE A 133 -8.02 8.91 -3.05
C ILE A 133 -7.79 8.32 -1.66
N GLN A 134 -8.46 7.23 -1.39
CA GLN A 134 -8.24 6.37 -0.25
C GLN A 134 -7.83 4.98 -0.76
N LEU A 135 -6.72 4.51 -0.23
CA LEU A 135 -6.15 3.21 -0.52
C LEU A 135 -6.26 2.30 0.69
#